data_764f2ce3ee832b6c2f324fdd1558901a
#
_entry.id   764f2ce3ee832b6c2f324fdd1558901a
#
_cell.length_a   1.000
_cell.length_b   1.000
_cell.length_c   1.000
_cell.angle_alpha   90.00
_cell.angle_beta   90.00
_cell.angle_gamma   90.00
#
_symmetry.space_group_name_H-M   'P 1'
#
loop_
_entity.id
_entity.type
_entity.pdbx_description
1 polymer ?
#
loop_
_entity_poly.entity_id
_entity_poly.type
_entity_poly.pdbx_seq_one_letter_code
_entity_poly.pdbx_strand_id
1 'polypeptide(L)'
;MAASSTLFCNKHQTCQGSPLSGSEPRLNTEVYNNPAVVESHNCYWFATSPNDYDPNQLGQCTGNPKCAPRFHQPGGTKGEAKVLRNSAGRRCKVVERLVNMDIPDLKPSSFKARCPVGSSKIAMVTHPGEDYHFYVEGPDGMWLHKDGANSVKNYDAEGRPIFNPEFASRDYRPKSFLNYKDFCGFYCIPRGRRISLKRDET
;
A
#
# COMPACT_ATOMS: atom_id res chain seq x y z
N MET A 1 -28.59 -8.88 -13.06
CA MET A 1 -28.71 -7.43 -13.27
C MET A 1 -27.45 -6.80 -12.68
N ALA A 2 -26.54 -6.33 -13.52
CA ALA A 2 -25.31 -5.68 -13.07
C ALA A 2 -25.64 -4.27 -12.62
N ALA A 3 -25.37 -3.93 -11.37
CA ALA A 3 -25.51 -2.58 -10.86
C ALA A 3 -24.52 -1.68 -11.61
N SER A 4 -25.03 -0.76 -12.40
CA SER A 4 -24.26 0.31 -13.01
C SER A 4 -23.78 1.25 -11.92
N SER A 5 -22.52 1.08 -11.50
CA SER A 5 -21.87 2.07 -10.62
C SER A 5 -21.64 3.33 -11.44
N THR A 6 -22.37 4.38 -11.13
CA THR A 6 -22.16 5.71 -11.69
C THR A 6 -20.85 6.24 -11.10
N LEU A 7 -19.75 6.07 -11.82
CA LEU A 7 -18.44 6.58 -11.44
C LEU A 7 -18.44 8.11 -11.54
N PHE A 8 -18.31 8.79 -10.42
CA PHE A 8 -18.05 10.23 -10.39
C PHE A 8 -16.61 10.48 -10.83
N CYS A 9 -16.47 11.05 -12.01
CA CYS A 9 -15.16 11.41 -12.55
C CYS A 9 -14.85 12.87 -12.28
N ASN A 10 -13.68 13.13 -11.68
CA ASN A 10 -13.08 14.46 -11.68
C ASN A 10 -12.57 14.81 -13.09
N LYS A 11 -12.51 16.10 -13.42
CA LYS A 11 -12.10 16.65 -14.74
C LYS A 11 -10.76 16.12 -15.29
N HIS A 12 -9.97 15.41 -14.48
CA HIS A 12 -8.66 14.86 -14.84
C HIS A 12 -8.53 13.34 -14.63
N GLN A 13 -9.60 12.66 -14.19
CA GLN A 13 -9.60 11.20 -14.07
C GLN A 13 -10.48 10.61 -15.17
N THR A 14 -9.89 9.74 -15.99
CA THR A 14 -10.70 8.95 -16.92
C THR A 14 -11.64 8.05 -16.12
N CYS A 15 -12.92 8.04 -16.48
CA CYS A 15 -13.97 7.25 -15.82
C CYS A 15 -13.82 5.73 -16.01
N GLN A 16 -12.78 5.26 -16.64
CA GLN A 16 -12.44 3.86 -16.71
C GLN A 16 -11.54 3.50 -15.53
N GLY A 17 -12.03 2.60 -14.69
CA GLY A 17 -11.19 1.96 -13.69
C GLY A 17 -10.03 1.20 -14.32
N SER A 18 -9.02 0.90 -13.54
CA SER A 18 -7.94 0.00 -13.93
C SER A 18 -8.52 -1.38 -14.25
N PRO A 19 -8.03 -2.08 -15.30
CA PRO A 19 -8.51 -3.43 -15.61
C PRO A 19 -8.15 -4.43 -14.51
N LEU A 20 -9.17 -5.04 -13.91
CA LEU A 20 -9.01 -6.04 -12.87
C LEU A 20 -8.49 -7.36 -13.44
N SER A 21 -7.58 -8.00 -12.71
CA SER A 21 -7.04 -9.33 -13.05
C SER A 21 -8.00 -10.47 -12.68
N GLY A 22 -8.89 -10.21 -11.69
CA GLY A 22 -9.72 -11.21 -11.01
C GLY A 22 -9.02 -11.84 -9.79
N SER A 23 -7.84 -11.33 -9.44
CA SER A 23 -7.06 -11.79 -8.28
C SER A 23 -6.83 -10.67 -7.27
N GLU A 24 -7.62 -9.60 -7.35
CA GLU A 24 -7.58 -8.52 -6.40
C GLU A 24 -7.95 -9.03 -5.02
N PRO A 25 -7.19 -8.64 -3.97
CA PRO A 25 -7.44 -9.12 -2.63
C PRO A 25 -8.75 -8.54 -2.08
N ARG A 26 -9.49 -9.35 -1.33
CA ARG A 26 -10.54 -8.80 -0.47
C ARG A 26 -9.84 -8.01 0.63
N LEU A 27 -10.08 -6.70 0.62
CA LEU A 27 -9.47 -5.80 1.59
C LEU A 27 -10.32 -5.80 2.86
N ASN A 28 -9.86 -6.49 3.90
CA ASN A 28 -10.57 -6.56 5.18
C ASN A 28 -10.30 -5.30 6.01
N THR A 29 -10.95 -4.20 5.63
CA THR A 29 -10.77 -2.89 6.28
C THR A 29 -11.17 -2.91 7.75
N GLU A 30 -12.15 -3.72 8.14
CA GLU A 30 -12.60 -3.83 9.54
C GLU A 30 -11.49 -4.37 10.44
N VAL A 31 -10.78 -5.39 9.98
CA VAL A 31 -9.63 -5.95 10.71
C VAL A 31 -8.53 -4.93 10.84
N TYR A 32 -8.13 -4.30 9.74
CA TYR A 32 -7.04 -3.33 9.76
C TYR A 32 -7.37 -2.03 10.50
N ASN A 33 -8.65 -1.72 10.68
CA ASN A 33 -9.12 -0.56 11.45
C ASN A 33 -9.42 -0.91 12.91
N ASN A 34 -9.34 -2.18 13.29
CA ASN A 34 -9.49 -2.59 14.70
C ASN A 34 -8.38 -1.94 15.54
N PRO A 35 -8.67 -1.33 16.69
CA PRO A 35 -7.67 -0.71 17.55
C PRO A 35 -6.49 -1.62 17.94
N ALA A 36 -6.71 -2.93 18.00
CA ALA A 36 -5.66 -3.91 18.28
C ALA A 36 -4.69 -4.16 17.10
N VAL A 37 -5.07 -3.75 15.88
CA VAL A 37 -4.34 -4.04 14.63
C VAL A 37 -3.81 -2.79 13.98
N VAL A 38 -4.57 -1.69 14.07
CA VAL A 38 -4.33 -0.46 13.29
C VAL A 38 -2.91 0.07 13.41
N GLU A 39 -2.29 -0.08 14.58
CA GLU A 39 -0.92 0.38 14.82
C GLU A 39 0.17 -0.64 14.43
N SER A 40 -0.19 -1.88 14.10
CA SER A 40 0.76 -2.97 13.86
C SER A 40 1.14 -3.18 12.40
N HIS A 41 0.42 -2.55 11.46
CA HIS A 41 0.60 -2.73 10.02
C HIS A 41 0.66 -1.38 9.32
N ASN A 42 1.66 -1.19 8.46
CA ASN A 42 1.83 0.02 7.66
C ASN A 42 1.28 -0.14 6.23
N CYS A 43 1.49 0.90 5.41
CA CYS A 43 1.09 0.93 4.00
C CYS A 43 1.68 -0.22 3.18
N TYR A 44 2.94 -0.58 3.42
CA TYR A 44 3.63 -1.64 2.70
C TYR A 44 3.01 -3.00 2.96
N TRP A 45 2.82 -3.34 4.26
CA TRP A 45 2.14 -4.59 4.62
C TRP A 45 0.74 -4.64 4.03
N PHE A 46 -0.06 -3.58 4.25
CA PHE A 46 -1.43 -3.54 3.76
C PHE A 46 -1.52 -3.70 2.24
N ALA A 47 -0.62 -3.10 1.48
CA ALA A 47 -0.63 -3.23 0.02
C ALA A 47 -0.15 -4.60 -0.47
N THR A 48 0.82 -5.21 0.21
CA THR A 48 1.45 -6.45 -0.25
C THR A 48 0.82 -7.71 0.33
N SER A 49 0.27 -7.64 1.54
CA SER A 49 -0.28 -8.79 2.29
C SER A 49 -1.61 -8.44 2.97
N PRO A 50 -2.62 -7.91 2.27
CA PRO A 50 -3.83 -7.34 2.87
C PRO A 50 -4.75 -8.36 3.57
N ASN A 51 -4.50 -9.65 3.39
CA ASN A 51 -5.25 -10.74 4.04
C ASN A 51 -4.41 -11.50 5.07
N ASP A 52 -3.16 -11.09 5.27
CA ASP A 52 -2.19 -11.82 6.08
C ASP A 52 -1.97 -11.08 7.41
N TYR A 53 -3.00 -11.08 8.23
CA TYR A 53 -2.89 -10.65 9.62
C TYR A 53 -2.78 -11.88 10.52
N ASP A 54 -1.93 -11.83 11.53
CA ASP A 54 -1.84 -12.86 12.54
C ASP A 54 -2.81 -12.53 13.69
N PRO A 55 -3.92 -13.27 13.83
CA PRO A 55 -4.87 -13.02 14.90
C PRO A 55 -4.26 -13.22 16.30
N ASN A 56 -3.17 -13.98 16.44
CA ASN A 56 -2.47 -14.14 17.71
C ASN A 56 -1.63 -12.90 18.07
N GLN A 57 -1.27 -12.07 17.09
CA GLN A 57 -0.60 -10.79 17.32
C GLN A 57 -1.59 -9.68 17.70
N LEU A 58 -2.88 -9.85 17.40
CA LEU A 58 -3.92 -8.86 17.64
C LEU A 58 -4.10 -8.49 19.12
N GLY A 59 -3.93 -9.48 20.03
CA GLY A 59 -4.10 -9.27 21.46
C GLY A 59 -2.83 -8.85 22.20
N GLN A 60 -1.65 -9.00 21.59
CA GLN A 60 -0.37 -8.80 22.28
C GLN A 60 0.12 -7.34 22.21
N CYS A 61 -0.38 -6.54 21.28
CA CYS A 61 0.10 -5.18 21.05
C CYS A 61 -0.79 -4.09 21.64
N THR A 62 -2.04 -4.39 21.97
CA THR A 62 -2.95 -3.41 22.56
C THR A 62 -2.44 -2.97 23.93
N GLY A 63 -2.01 -1.72 24.02
CA GLY A 63 -1.52 -1.12 25.27
C GLY A 63 -0.10 -1.55 25.68
N ASN A 64 0.65 -2.26 24.86
CA ASN A 64 2.01 -2.66 25.13
C ASN A 64 3.02 -1.76 24.39
N PRO A 65 3.74 -0.84 25.08
CA PRO A 65 4.71 0.04 24.41
C PRO A 65 5.91 -0.69 23.80
N LYS A 66 6.13 -1.97 24.15
CA LYS A 66 7.14 -2.84 23.52
C LYS A 66 6.68 -3.42 22.19
N CYS A 67 5.40 -3.34 21.89
CA CYS A 67 4.81 -3.61 20.58
C CYS A 67 4.76 -2.37 19.69
N ALA A 68 5.60 -1.36 19.94
CA ALA A 68 5.78 -0.27 19.02
C ALA A 68 5.88 -0.85 17.60
N PRO A 69 5.13 -0.33 16.63
CA PRO A 69 4.88 -1.00 15.38
C PRO A 69 6.21 -1.30 14.68
N ARG A 70 6.63 -2.56 14.73
CA ARG A 70 7.71 -3.04 13.87
C ARG A 70 7.08 -3.23 12.51
N PHE A 71 6.85 -2.10 11.84
CA PHE A 71 6.35 -2.09 10.50
C PHE A 71 7.27 -2.87 9.60
N HIS A 72 6.74 -3.84 8.87
CA HIS A 72 7.50 -4.44 7.80
C HIS A 72 7.86 -3.36 6.78
N GLN A 73 9.14 -3.20 6.58
CA GLN A 73 9.68 -2.23 5.66
C GLN A 73 10.09 -2.92 4.36
N PRO A 74 10.03 -2.27 3.20
CA PRO A 74 10.63 -2.79 1.99
C PRO A 74 12.09 -3.22 2.20
N GLY A 75 12.44 -4.43 1.75
CA GLY A 75 13.76 -5.04 1.96
C GLY A 75 13.92 -5.76 3.29
N GLY A 76 12.87 -5.83 4.12
CA GLY A 76 12.92 -6.44 5.45
C GLY A 76 13.23 -7.93 5.42
N THR A 77 12.74 -8.69 4.42
CA THR A 77 13.03 -10.14 4.29
C THR A 77 14.52 -10.45 4.10
N LYS A 78 15.29 -9.48 3.63
CA LYS A 78 16.74 -9.58 3.37
C LYS A 78 17.59 -8.78 4.34
N GLY A 79 17.00 -8.15 5.37
CA GLY A 79 17.73 -7.31 6.32
C GLY A 79 18.20 -5.97 5.73
N GLU A 80 17.67 -5.57 4.57
CA GLU A 80 18.07 -4.35 3.85
C GLU A 80 17.19 -3.12 4.16
N ALA A 81 16.16 -3.27 5.00
CA ALA A 81 15.28 -2.18 5.40
C ALA A 81 16.02 -0.99 6.04
N LYS A 82 17.20 -1.23 6.63
CA LYS A 82 18.08 -0.18 7.19
C LYS A 82 18.40 0.94 6.20
N VAL A 83 18.38 0.67 4.89
CA VAL A 83 18.60 1.66 3.83
C VAL A 83 17.55 2.78 3.89
N LEU A 84 16.33 2.48 4.30
CA LEU A 84 15.24 3.44 4.42
C LEU A 84 15.39 4.43 5.59
N ARG A 85 16.35 4.20 6.50
CA ARG A 85 16.67 5.14 7.58
C ARG A 85 17.34 6.41 7.06
N ASN A 86 17.95 6.34 5.87
CA ASN A 86 18.61 7.46 5.23
C ASN A 86 17.68 8.12 4.19
N SER A 87 17.77 9.43 4.05
CA SER A 87 16.99 10.18 3.05
C SER A 87 17.21 9.69 1.62
N ALA A 88 18.41 9.24 1.27
CA ALA A 88 18.71 8.67 -0.04
C ALA A 88 17.95 7.36 -0.31
N GLY A 89 17.58 6.62 0.74
CA GLY A 89 16.81 5.37 0.63
C GLY A 89 15.34 5.55 0.27
N ARG A 90 14.78 6.74 0.54
CA ARG A 90 13.36 7.02 0.34
C ARG A 90 13.08 7.66 -1.02
N ARG A 91 13.57 7.02 -2.08
CA ARG A 91 13.39 7.43 -3.49
C ARG A 91 12.85 6.27 -4.29
N CYS A 92 12.06 6.54 -5.32
CA CYS A 92 11.37 5.54 -6.14
C CYS A 92 12.23 4.32 -6.48
N LYS A 93 13.38 4.53 -7.12
CA LYS A 93 14.26 3.42 -7.56
C LYS A 93 14.82 2.58 -6.41
N VAL A 94 15.07 3.20 -5.24
CA VAL A 94 15.59 2.47 -4.08
C VAL A 94 14.46 1.66 -3.43
N VAL A 95 13.30 2.27 -3.22
CA VAL A 95 12.14 1.58 -2.65
C VAL A 95 11.70 0.43 -3.57
N GLU A 96 11.64 0.66 -4.90
CA GLU A 96 11.34 -0.39 -5.89
C GLU A 96 12.31 -1.57 -5.79
N ARG A 97 13.61 -1.32 -5.73
CA ARG A 97 14.63 -2.36 -5.54
C ARG A 97 14.41 -3.15 -4.26
N LEU A 98 14.12 -2.49 -3.15
CA LEU A 98 13.86 -3.12 -1.87
C LEU A 98 12.57 -3.97 -1.90
N VAL A 99 11.50 -3.47 -2.53
CA VAL A 99 10.27 -4.26 -2.74
C VAL A 99 10.56 -5.49 -3.59
N ASN A 100 11.36 -5.35 -4.66
CA ASN A 100 11.71 -6.48 -5.52
C ASN A 100 12.56 -7.53 -4.81
N MET A 101 13.33 -7.16 -3.78
CA MET A 101 14.04 -8.12 -2.92
C MET A 101 13.08 -8.97 -2.09
N ASP A 102 11.98 -8.39 -1.61
CA ASP A 102 10.94 -9.10 -0.85
C ASP A 102 10.00 -9.87 -1.77
N ILE A 103 9.72 -9.32 -2.94
CA ILE A 103 8.78 -9.84 -3.95
C ILE A 103 9.51 -9.95 -5.29
N PRO A 104 10.29 -11.03 -5.52
CA PRO A 104 11.08 -11.17 -6.75
C PRO A 104 10.25 -11.21 -8.04
N ASP A 105 8.96 -11.53 -7.93
CA ASP A 105 8.01 -11.54 -9.06
C ASP A 105 7.29 -10.19 -9.25
N LEU A 106 7.76 -9.12 -8.58
CA LEU A 106 7.28 -7.75 -8.82
C LEU A 106 7.50 -7.39 -10.30
N LYS A 107 6.44 -6.98 -10.98
CA LYS A 107 6.53 -6.57 -12.40
C LYS A 107 6.02 -5.15 -12.57
N PRO A 108 6.78 -4.26 -13.19
CA PRO A 108 6.27 -2.96 -13.59
C PRO A 108 5.00 -3.09 -14.44
N SER A 109 4.07 -2.17 -14.24
CA SER A 109 2.79 -2.16 -14.92
C SER A 109 2.37 -0.72 -15.25
N SER A 110 1.16 -0.55 -15.75
CA SER A 110 0.53 0.76 -15.95
C SER A 110 -0.91 0.72 -15.46
N PHE A 111 -1.52 1.89 -15.35
CA PHE A 111 -2.94 1.97 -14.98
C PHE A 111 -3.83 1.16 -15.91
N LYS A 112 -3.56 1.23 -17.23
CA LYS A 112 -4.37 0.56 -18.28
C LYS A 112 -4.01 -0.89 -18.52
N ALA A 113 -2.89 -1.38 -18.01
CA ALA A 113 -2.49 -2.77 -18.17
C ALA A 113 -3.20 -3.66 -17.15
N ARG A 114 -3.64 -4.84 -17.57
CA ARG A 114 -4.15 -5.90 -16.69
C ARG A 114 -2.99 -6.69 -16.10
N CYS A 115 -3.01 -6.96 -14.80
CA CYS A 115 -2.08 -7.91 -14.19
C CYS A 115 -2.41 -9.36 -14.63
N PRO A 116 -1.41 -10.25 -14.68
CA PRO A 116 -1.65 -11.67 -14.88
C PRO A 116 -2.58 -12.26 -13.81
N VAL A 117 -3.31 -13.32 -14.17
CA VAL A 117 -4.08 -14.10 -13.20
C VAL A 117 -3.17 -14.57 -12.06
N GLY A 118 -3.64 -14.52 -10.84
CA GLY A 118 -2.84 -14.79 -9.63
C GLY A 118 -2.01 -13.59 -9.13
N SER A 119 -2.11 -12.45 -9.82
CA SER A 119 -1.46 -11.20 -9.40
C SER A 119 -2.46 -10.05 -9.39
N SER A 120 -2.24 -9.03 -8.58
CA SER A 120 -3.03 -7.79 -8.62
C SER A 120 -2.15 -6.56 -8.51
N LYS A 121 -2.74 -5.41 -8.72
CA LYS A 121 -2.02 -4.15 -8.87
C LYS A 121 -1.80 -3.46 -7.54
N ILE A 122 -0.61 -2.90 -7.37
CA ILE A 122 -0.28 -1.90 -6.35
C ILE A 122 0.29 -0.66 -7.03
N ALA A 123 0.26 0.47 -6.33
CA ALA A 123 0.95 1.68 -6.75
C ALA A 123 1.89 2.17 -5.65
N MET A 124 2.99 2.78 -6.04
CA MET A 124 4.01 3.28 -5.14
C MET A 124 4.29 4.75 -5.42
N VAL A 125 4.46 5.52 -4.34
CA VAL A 125 4.79 6.95 -4.37
C VAL A 125 5.87 7.25 -3.33
N THR A 126 6.60 8.37 -3.52
CA THR A 126 7.55 8.85 -2.52
C THR A 126 7.42 10.34 -2.26
N HIS A 127 7.65 10.75 -1.01
CA HIS A 127 8.16 12.07 -0.65
C HIS A 127 9.67 11.93 -0.59
N PRO A 128 10.41 12.38 -1.64
CA PRO A 128 11.83 12.07 -1.77
C PRO A 128 12.65 12.49 -0.55
N GLY A 129 13.31 11.53 0.05
CA GLY A 129 14.13 11.76 1.24
C GLY A 129 13.40 11.68 2.57
N GLU A 130 12.08 11.74 2.57
CA GLU A 130 11.27 11.81 3.79
C GLU A 130 10.47 10.53 4.04
N ASP A 131 9.72 10.05 3.02
CA ASP A 131 8.83 8.90 3.19
C ASP A 131 8.49 8.22 1.86
N TYR A 132 7.86 7.06 1.94
CA TYR A 132 7.26 6.33 0.81
C TYR A 132 5.86 5.86 1.21
N HIS A 133 5.03 5.61 0.21
CA HIS A 133 3.67 5.15 0.46
C HIS A 133 3.17 4.20 -0.63
N PHE A 134 2.22 3.33 -0.26
CA PHE A 134 1.65 2.31 -1.13
C PHE A 134 0.14 2.37 -1.17
N TYR A 135 -0.40 2.06 -2.34
CA TYR A 135 -1.82 1.87 -2.60
C TYR A 135 -2.04 0.45 -3.12
N VAL A 136 -3.21 -0.10 -2.85
CA VAL A 136 -3.64 -1.41 -3.36
C VAL A 136 -4.98 -1.28 -4.05
N GLU A 137 -5.14 -1.96 -5.20
CA GLU A 137 -6.40 -2.04 -5.93
C GLU A 137 -7.30 -3.09 -5.30
N GLY A 138 -8.54 -2.70 -4.98
CA GLY A 138 -9.57 -3.58 -4.48
C GLY A 138 -10.37 -4.27 -5.61
N PRO A 139 -11.19 -5.27 -5.27
CA PRO A 139 -11.97 -6.04 -6.24
C PRO A 139 -13.10 -5.23 -6.91
N ASP A 140 -13.40 -4.06 -6.38
CA ASP A 140 -14.35 -3.08 -6.94
C ASP A 140 -13.69 -2.03 -7.85
N GLY A 141 -12.36 -2.12 -8.04
CA GLY A 141 -11.57 -1.15 -8.81
C GLY A 141 -11.25 0.15 -8.07
N MET A 142 -11.66 0.25 -6.79
CA MET A 142 -11.26 1.36 -5.93
C MET A 142 -9.88 1.09 -5.34
N TRP A 143 -9.14 2.17 -5.10
CA TRP A 143 -7.83 2.09 -4.49
C TRP A 143 -7.88 2.48 -3.01
N LEU A 144 -7.22 1.66 -2.21
CA LEU A 144 -7.14 1.86 -0.77
C LEU A 144 -5.68 2.01 -0.34
N HIS A 145 -5.49 2.65 0.80
CA HIS A 145 -4.18 2.80 1.42
C HIS A 145 -4.30 2.88 2.94
N LYS A 146 -3.18 2.69 3.62
CA LYS A 146 -3.11 2.77 5.08
C LYS A 146 -1.90 3.62 5.49
N ASP A 147 -2.13 4.78 6.08
CA ASP A 147 -1.07 5.71 6.47
C ASP A 147 -0.42 5.27 7.79
N GLY A 148 0.67 4.52 7.73
CA GLY A 148 1.37 4.06 8.92
C GLY A 148 0.43 3.41 9.93
N ALA A 149 0.36 3.96 11.14
CA ALA A 149 -0.50 3.51 12.23
C ALA A 149 -1.97 3.94 12.13
N ASN A 150 -2.36 4.67 11.07
CA ASN A 150 -3.74 5.16 10.92
C ASN A 150 -4.65 4.12 10.24
N SER A 151 -5.95 4.38 10.27
CA SER A 151 -6.96 3.55 9.60
C SER A 151 -6.78 3.51 8.08
N VAL A 152 -7.27 2.43 7.48
CA VAL A 152 -7.37 2.28 6.03
C VAL A 152 -8.32 3.33 5.46
N LYS A 153 -7.95 3.89 4.31
CA LYS A 153 -8.69 4.92 3.60
C LYS A 153 -8.83 4.53 2.13
N ASN A 154 -9.90 4.99 1.51
CA ASN A 154 -10.13 4.93 0.06
C ASN A 154 -10.23 6.32 -0.58
N TYR A 155 -9.75 7.35 0.13
CA TYR A 155 -9.77 8.75 -0.29
C TYR A 155 -8.40 9.40 -0.19
N ASP A 156 -8.17 10.38 -1.05
CA ASP A 156 -6.92 11.14 -1.17
C ASP A 156 -6.78 12.24 -0.11
N ALA A 157 -5.71 13.03 -0.21
CA ALA A 157 -5.43 14.12 0.75
C ALA A 157 -6.49 15.23 0.75
N GLU A 158 -7.31 15.33 -0.30
CA GLU A 158 -8.45 16.27 -0.40
C GLU A 158 -9.79 15.61 -0.05
N GLY A 159 -9.78 14.35 0.42
CA GLY A 159 -11.00 13.61 0.79
C GLY A 159 -11.77 13.04 -0.39
N ARG A 160 -11.19 12.96 -1.59
CA ARG A 160 -11.84 12.43 -2.78
C ARG A 160 -11.54 10.93 -2.93
N PRO A 161 -12.53 10.12 -3.38
CA PRO A 161 -12.29 8.71 -3.66
C PRO A 161 -11.14 8.50 -4.65
N ILE A 162 -10.32 7.49 -4.40
CA ILE A 162 -9.15 7.21 -5.24
C ILE A 162 -9.54 6.20 -6.31
N PHE A 163 -9.68 6.67 -7.54
CA PHE A 163 -9.86 5.84 -8.74
C PHE A 163 -8.56 5.57 -9.47
N ASN A 164 -7.60 6.50 -9.36
CA ASN A 164 -6.27 6.37 -9.93
C ASN A 164 -5.24 7.05 -9.01
N PRO A 165 -4.37 6.30 -8.33
CA PRO A 165 -3.35 6.84 -7.44
C PRO A 165 -2.37 7.82 -8.10
N GLU A 166 -2.15 7.70 -9.42
CA GLU A 166 -1.28 8.63 -10.16
C GLU A 166 -1.79 10.07 -10.12
N PHE A 167 -3.12 10.24 -10.17
CA PHE A 167 -3.77 11.55 -10.19
C PHE A 167 -4.44 11.94 -8.86
N ALA A 168 -4.37 11.09 -7.85
CA ALA A 168 -4.86 11.41 -6.51
C ALA A 168 -4.05 12.56 -5.90
N SER A 169 -4.70 13.39 -5.09
CA SER A 169 -4.00 14.38 -4.28
C SER A 169 -3.17 13.69 -3.20
N ARG A 170 -1.89 13.99 -3.14
CA ARG A 170 -0.95 13.39 -2.20
C ARG A 170 -0.20 14.44 -1.37
N ASP A 171 -0.69 15.66 -1.37
CA ASP A 171 -0.16 16.75 -0.54
C ASP A 171 -0.99 16.88 0.75
N TYR A 172 -0.46 16.40 1.83
CA TYR A 172 -1.10 16.40 3.14
C TYR A 172 -0.82 17.67 3.96
N ARG A 173 -0.08 18.64 3.38
CA ARG A 173 0.22 19.91 4.07
C ARG A 173 -1.02 20.82 4.15
N PRO A 174 -1.18 21.65 5.18
CA PRO A 174 -0.30 21.83 6.33
C PRO A 174 -0.58 20.87 7.51
N LYS A 175 -1.53 19.92 7.37
CA LYS A 175 -1.87 18.96 8.45
C LYS A 175 -0.72 18.00 8.78
N SER A 176 0.12 17.72 7.80
CA SER A 176 1.32 16.91 7.92
C SER A 176 2.40 17.55 7.05
N PHE A 177 3.69 17.26 7.31
CA PHE A 177 4.79 17.69 6.43
C PHE A 177 4.87 16.88 5.13
N LEU A 178 4.09 15.82 5.01
CA LEU A 178 4.18 14.86 3.91
C LEU A 178 3.56 15.41 2.61
N ASN A 179 4.34 15.26 1.54
CA ASN A 179 3.89 15.49 0.18
C ASN A 179 4.52 14.42 -0.74
N TYR A 180 3.78 13.36 -1.05
CA TYR A 180 4.23 12.28 -1.91
C TYR A 180 4.18 12.69 -3.40
N LYS A 181 5.01 13.65 -3.77
CA LYS A 181 5.00 14.27 -5.10
C LYS A 181 5.47 13.34 -6.22
N ASP A 182 6.36 12.37 -5.92
CA ASP A 182 6.90 11.47 -6.91
C ASP A 182 6.01 10.22 -7.01
N PHE A 183 5.40 10.04 -8.18
CA PHE A 183 4.72 8.80 -8.53
C PHE A 183 5.73 7.81 -9.10
N CYS A 184 5.96 6.69 -8.42
CA CYS A 184 6.98 5.72 -8.79
C CYS A 184 6.50 4.71 -9.84
N GLY A 185 5.20 4.42 -9.86
CA GLY A 185 4.59 3.54 -10.84
C GLY A 185 3.54 2.61 -10.28
N PHE A 186 2.95 1.85 -11.21
CA PHE A 186 2.11 0.71 -10.92
C PHE A 186 2.93 -0.57 -11.05
N TYR A 187 2.59 -1.57 -10.22
CA TYR A 187 3.26 -2.86 -10.24
C TYR A 187 2.23 -3.97 -10.05
N CYS A 188 2.44 -5.09 -10.75
CA CYS A 188 1.73 -6.33 -10.49
C CYS A 188 2.52 -7.15 -9.48
N ILE A 189 1.84 -7.61 -8.42
CA ILE A 189 2.43 -8.50 -7.42
C ILE A 189 1.62 -9.79 -7.32
N PRO A 190 2.27 -10.96 -7.13
CA PRO A 190 1.57 -12.21 -6.95
C PRO A 190 0.73 -12.20 -5.67
N ARG A 191 -0.47 -12.79 -5.74
CA ARG A 191 -1.35 -13.03 -4.60
C ARG A 191 -1.35 -14.54 -4.29
N GLY A 192 -1.53 -14.90 -3.02
CA GLY A 192 -1.49 -16.30 -2.58
C GLY A 192 -0.12 -16.81 -2.12
N ARG A 193 0.94 -16.02 -2.23
CA ARG A 193 2.19 -16.27 -1.49
C ARG A 193 2.12 -15.54 -0.16
N ARG A 194 2.29 -16.26 0.94
CA ARG A 194 2.64 -15.63 2.21
C ARG A 194 4.05 -15.07 2.06
N ILE A 195 4.18 -13.75 2.09
CA ILE A 195 5.47 -13.11 2.24
C ILE A 195 5.89 -13.40 3.68
N SER A 196 6.79 -14.37 3.87
CA SER A 196 7.35 -14.65 5.19
C SER A 196 8.29 -13.51 5.57
N LEU A 197 7.72 -12.43 6.04
CA LEU A 197 8.47 -11.28 6.51
C LEU A 197 9.02 -11.64 7.89
N LYS A 198 10.32 -11.91 7.98
CA LYS A 198 10.98 -12.00 9.27
C LYS A 198 10.89 -10.64 9.95
N ARG A 199 10.52 -10.63 11.23
CA ARG A 199 10.63 -9.44 12.06
C ARG A 199 12.08 -9.00 12.08
N ASP A 200 12.34 -7.71 11.79
CA ASP A 200 13.64 -7.12 12.09
C ASP A 200 13.81 -7.13 13.63
N GLU A 201 14.59 -8.09 14.11
CA GLU A 201 15.06 -8.13 15.49
C GLU A 201 16.23 -7.14 15.63
N THR A 202 15.91 -5.87 15.89
CA THR A 202 16.90 -4.90 16.42
C THR A 202 16.20 -3.81 17.21
#